data_8bfef8c723c12766893fc39601f4db1c
#
_entry.id   8bfef8c723c12766893fc39601f4db1c
#
_cell.length_a   1.000
_cell.length_b   1.000
_cell.length_c   1.000
_cell.angle_alpha   90.00
_cell.angle_beta   90.00
_cell.angle_gamma   90.00
#
_symmetry.space_group_name_H-M   'P 1'
#
loop_
_entity.id
_entity.type
_entity.pdbx_description
1 polymer ?
#
loop_
_entity_poly.entity_id
_entity_poly.type
_entity_poly.pdbx_seq_one_letter_code
_entity_poly.pdbx_strand_id
1 'polypeptide(L)' 'MNREYKKELPTLTIKIIMEVLGCCRATAYNKLNRKNFTLDDFLKIHNYYKGYTFNEVIIMIEEAYERPKKK' A
#
# COMPACT_ATOMS: atom_id res chain seq x y z
N MET A 1 -3.98 -4.68 -25.71
CA MET A 1 -3.91 -4.54 -25.48
C MET A 1 -3.92 -3.87 -24.74
N ASN A 2 -4.01 -3.63 -24.20
CA ASN A 2 -4.02 -3.00 -23.57
C ASN A 2 -3.33 -2.75 -22.55
N ARG A 3 -2.64 -3.22 -22.26
CA ARG A 3 -1.89 -3.04 -21.40
C ARG A 3 -1.30 -1.82 -21.38
N GLU A 4 -1.23 -1.18 -22.20
CA GLU A 4 -0.64 0.03 -22.24
C GLU A 4 -1.37 0.96 -21.48
N TYR A 5 -2.53 0.75 -21.08
CA TYR A 5 -3.19 1.57 -20.27
C TYR A 5 -2.99 1.36 -18.86
N LYS A 6 -2.10 0.56 -18.40
CA LYS A 6 -1.85 0.36 -17.09
C LYS A 6 -1.49 1.59 -16.41
N LYS A 7 -2.21 2.08 -15.46
CA LYS A 7 -1.89 3.24 -14.74
C LYS A 7 -0.70 2.96 -13.90
N GLU A 8 0.21 3.86 -13.81
CA GLU A 8 1.34 3.69 -12.99
C GLU A 8 0.95 4.00 -11.59
N LEU A 9 0.95 3.09 -10.68
CA LEU A 9 0.56 3.32 -9.30
C LEU A 9 1.76 3.68 -8.46
N PRO A 10 1.59 4.56 -7.49
CA PRO A 10 2.71 4.93 -6.62
C PRO A 10 3.10 3.76 -5.76
N THR A 11 4.33 3.76 -5.32
CA THR A 11 4.82 2.69 -4.45
C THR A 11 4.46 3.02 -3.01
N LEU A 12 3.86 2.06 -2.34
CA LEU A 12 3.50 2.24 -0.96
C LEU A 12 4.71 1.94 -0.12
N THR A 13 5.19 2.89 0.63
CA THR A 13 6.39 2.71 1.42
C THR A 13 6.05 2.70 2.90
N ILE A 14 7.02 2.26 3.70
CA ILE A 14 6.84 2.24 5.14
C ILE A 14 6.58 3.64 5.65
N LYS A 15 7.27 4.62 5.09
CA LYS A 15 7.10 5.97 5.53
C LYS A 15 5.67 6.45 5.32
N ILE A 16 5.09 6.11 4.20
CA ILE A 16 3.73 6.51 3.92
C ILE A 16 2.77 5.81 4.86
N ILE A 17 3.02 4.53 5.13
CA ILE A 17 2.15 3.80 6.03
C ILE A 17 2.19 4.41 7.43
N MET A 18 3.38 4.76 7.89
CA MET A 18 3.49 5.40 9.19
C MET A 18 2.70 6.69 9.23
N GLU A 19 2.81 7.45 8.17
CA GLU A 19 2.16 8.72 8.14
C GLU A 19 0.65 8.60 8.04
N VAL A 20 0.18 7.72 7.19
CA VAL A 20 -1.25 7.57 6.97
C VAL A 20 -1.94 6.92 8.16
N LEU A 21 -1.31 5.91 8.72
CA LEU A 21 -1.94 5.17 9.81
C LEU A 21 -1.55 5.69 11.18
N GLY A 22 -0.57 6.58 11.23
CA GLY A 22 -0.16 7.13 12.50
C GLY A 22 0.48 6.10 13.41
N CYS A 23 1.21 5.18 12.85
CA CYS A 23 1.82 4.13 13.65
C CYS A 23 3.33 4.24 13.56
N CYS A 24 4.02 3.49 14.40
CA CYS A 24 5.47 3.54 14.39
C CYS A 24 6.00 2.64 13.29
N ARG A 25 7.29 2.74 13.08
CA ARG A 25 7.91 2.03 11.99
C ARG A 25 7.78 0.53 12.14
N ALA A 26 7.95 0.03 13.35
CA ALA A 26 7.86 -1.41 13.54
C ALA A 26 6.46 -1.92 13.20
N THR A 27 5.45 -1.17 13.59
CA THR A 27 4.09 -1.57 13.29
C THR A 27 3.82 -1.51 11.79
N ALA A 28 4.31 -0.47 11.15
CA ALA A 28 4.12 -0.35 9.70
C ALA A 28 4.79 -1.51 8.97
N TYR A 29 5.97 -1.85 9.43
CA TYR A 29 6.71 -2.94 8.80
C TYR A 29 5.98 -4.25 8.98
N ASN A 30 5.44 -4.49 10.18
CA ASN A 30 4.71 -5.70 10.43
C ASN A 30 3.45 -5.78 9.59
N LYS A 31 2.74 -4.69 9.47
CA LYS A 31 1.53 -4.69 8.67
C LYS A 31 1.84 -5.01 7.23
N LEU A 32 2.90 -4.44 6.71
CA LEU A 32 3.25 -4.67 5.33
C LEU A 32 3.71 -6.09 5.10
N ASN A 33 4.57 -6.60 5.98
CA ASN A 33 5.10 -7.93 5.82
C ASN A 33 4.04 -9.00 5.97
N ARG A 34 3.11 -8.80 6.88
CA ARG A 34 2.12 -9.82 7.14
C ARG A 34 0.82 -9.55 6.46
N LYS A 35 0.75 -8.45 5.70
CA LYS A 35 -0.48 -8.07 5.06
C LYS A 35 -1.57 -8.00 6.09
N ASN A 36 -1.24 -7.45 7.25
CA ASN A 36 -2.17 -7.37 8.35
C ASN A 36 -2.84 -6.03 8.41
N PHE A 37 -3.48 -5.63 7.32
CA PHE A 37 -4.17 -4.36 7.29
C PHE A 37 -5.63 -4.60 7.62
N THR A 38 -6.15 -3.79 8.52
CA THR A 38 -7.56 -3.89 8.85
C THR A 38 -8.33 -3.08 7.83
N LEU A 39 -9.63 -3.22 7.86
CA LEU A 39 -10.47 -2.45 6.97
C LEU A 39 -10.27 -0.97 7.21
N ASP A 40 -10.12 -0.58 8.46
CA ASP A 40 -9.92 0.81 8.80
C ASP A 40 -8.61 1.31 8.21
N ASP A 41 -7.54 0.50 8.30
CA ASP A 41 -6.27 0.86 7.72
C ASP A 41 -6.41 1.05 6.22
N PHE A 42 -7.12 0.13 5.58
CA PHE A 42 -7.30 0.16 4.16
C PHE A 42 -8.04 1.41 3.74
N LEU A 43 -9.07 1.79 4.49
CA LEU A 43 -9.83 2.98 4.18
C LEU A 43 -8.98 4.22 4.33
N LYS A 44 -8.11 4.25 5.32
CA LYS A 44 -7.24 5.39 5.51
C LYS A 44 -6.26 5.53 4.35
N ILE A 45 -5.73 4.43 3.88
CA ILE A 45 -4.81 4.46 2.77
C ILE A 45 -5.54 4.92 1.51
N HIS A 46 -6.73 4.40 1.30
CA HIS A 46 -7.51 4.76 0.14
C HIS A 46 -7.83 6.26 0.18
N ASN A 47 -8.12 6.76 1.34
CA ASN A 47 -8.44 8.16 1.46
C ASN A 47 -7.21 9.04 1.21
N TYR A 48 -6.05 8.56 1.58
CA TYR A 48 -4.82 9.29 1.34
C TYR A 48 -4.55 9.36 -0.16
N TYR A 49 -4.84 8.29 -0.89
CA TYR A 49 -4.64 8.28 -2.32
C TYR A 49 -5.97 8.51 -3.02
N LYS A 50 -6.46 9.74 -2.93
CA LYS A 50 -7.70 10.06 -3.56
C LYS A 50 -7.53 9.95 -5.04
N GLY A 51 -8.47 9.51 -5.73
CA GLY A 51 -8.38 9.36 -7.15
C GLY A 51 -8.05 7.95 -7.57
N TYR A 52 -7.71 7.09 -6.62
CA TYR A 52 -7.43 5.70 -6.95
C TYR A 52 -8.56 4.85 -6.40
N THR A 53 -8.87 3.79 -7.10
CA THR A 53 -9.96 2.91 -6.65
C THR A 53 -9.45 1.96 -5.59
N PHE A 54 -10.37 1.27 -4.94
CA PHE A 54 -10.02 0.27 -3.96
C PHE A 54 -9.13 -0.80 -4.59
N ASN A 55 -9.46 -1.24 -5.80
CA ASN A 55 -8.66 -2.23 -6.47
C ASN A 55 -7.24 -1.74 -6.66
N GLU A 56 -7.07 -0.50 -7.01
CA GLU A 56 -5.74 0.03 -7.21
C GLU A 56 -4.97 0.07 -5.92
N VAL A 57 -5.64 0.42 -4.82
CA VAL A 57 -4.99 0.44 -3.53
C VAL A 57 -4.59 -0.96 -3.11
N ILE A 58 -5.43 -1.94 -3.38
CA ILE A 58 -5.10 -3.32 -3.06
C ILE A 58 -3.86 -3.76 -3.82
N ILE A 59 -3.77 -3.38 -5.09
CA ILE A 59 -2.62 -3.72 -5.89
C ILE A 59 -1.36 -3.07 -5.32
N MET A 60 -1.47 -1.83 -4.89
CA MET A 60 -0.33 -1.14 -4.29
C MET A 60 0.16 -1.87 -3.05
N ILE A 61 -0.77 -2.31 -2.24
CA ILE A 61 -0.40 -3.02 -1.02
C ILE A 61 0.24 -4.36 -1.36
N GLU A 62 -0.30 -5.05 -2.33
CA GLU A 62 0.25 -6.33 -2.70
C GLU A 62 1.61 -6.21 -3.32
N GLU A 63 1.81 -5.19 -4.13
CA GLU A 63 3.10 -5.02 -4.75
C GLU A 63 4.15 -4.65 -3.74
N ALA A 64 3.78 -3.86 -2.75
CA ALA A 64 4.72 -3.51 -1.72
C ALA A 64 5.15 -4.75 -0.94
N TYR A 65 4.19 -5.61 -0.66
CA TYR A 65 4.49 -6.80 0.06
C TYR A 65 5.42 -7.69 -0.73
N GLU A 66 5.21 -7.78 -2.03
CA GLU A 66 5.99 -8.59 -2.83
C GLU A 66 7.28 -8.04 -3.18
N ARG A 67 7.66 -6.81 -2.89
CA ARG A 67 8.87 -6.26 -3.20
C ARG A 67 9.92 -7.10 -2.67
N PRO A 68 10.69 -7.67 -3.40
CA PRO A 68 11.67 -8.58 -2.94
C PRO A 68 12.71 -7.89 -2.26
N LYS A 69 13.21 -8.36 -1.52
CA LYS A 69 14.13 -7.82 -0.96
C LYS A 69 15.21 -8.28 -1.36
N LYS A 70 15.72 -8.47 -1.89
CA LYS A 70 16.54 -8.96 -2.39
C LYS A 70 17.45 -9.18 -1.95
N LYS A 71 17.69 -9.52 -1.69
CA LYS A 71 18.46 -9.82 -1.39
C LYS A 71 18.92 -9.86 -1.46
#